data_a72a33605362386393cb4c26a0ba5d00
#
_entry.id   a72a33605362386393cb4c26a0ba5d00
#
_cell.length_a   1.000
_cell.length_b   1.000
_cell.length_c   1.000
_cell.angle_alpha   90.00
_cell.angle_beta   90.00
_cell.angle_gamma   90.00
#
_symmetry.space_group_name_H-M   'P 1'
#
loop_
_entity.id
_entity.type
_entity.pdbx_description
1 polymer ?
#
loop_
_entity_poly.entity_id
_entity_poly.type
_entity_poly.pdbx_seq_one_letter_code
_entity_poly.pdbx_strand_id
1 'polypeptide(L)'
;MVTAKNPILSGFYPDPSICRVGEDYYLVTSSFVYAPGVPIFHSRDLAHWEQIGNILDRPLQLCVENEEISRGIFAPTIRYHEGTFYMITTNVSNGGNFIVTAQDPAGPWSDPYYLGEEAVGIDPSLFFDDDGRCYYCGTRPNPEGVRYNGDWEIWIQELDLGTMKLKGRSMAIWKGAVKGCIWPEGPHIYKINGYYYLMHAEGGTGPEHSITIARSTELFKWFEGCPRNPIFTHRNLGMDYPVIYAGHGDLVDDINGNWYVVMLASRPCKKHSSMGRETFIAKTIWENEWPVIAPGIGHLEDTVDIPLEECRFIDEISENDFITFCEAKPDKRLVGIGKRDESFYSLKENPGVLRLYTNKEQIADLGTSAFLGLRQKGYEFTVKTAVRFIPQSDNETAGLVLFQNNENHLRAEITMEDGRLVFVVTTHIKGTDKKIAVADIMEYSITEKNPLWNICMICKEQEASIWIGTAEKSVKVAEKISLLPYTTEEAGGFVGCTVGMYASSNGSNSDNYAEFSYIMLTR
;
A
#
# COMPACT_ATOMS: atom_id res chain seq x y z
N MET A 1 27.27 11.83 2.56
CA MET A 1 26.28 11.63 3.65
C MET A 1 24.98 12.24 3.17
N VAL A 2 23.91 11.48 3.18
CA VAL A 2 22.56 11.88 2.78
C VAL A 2 21.64 11.82 4.00
N THR A 3 20.56 12.60 4.01
CA THR A 3 19.56 12.60 5.07
C THR A 3 18.23 12.08 4.52
N ALA A 4 17.78 10.92 5.00
CA ALA A 4 16.47 10.40 4.70
C ALA A 4 15.39 11.13 5.51
N LYS A 5 14.31 11.55 4.86
CA LYS A 5 13.14 12.15 5.52
C LYS A 5 12.08 11.07 5.78
N ASN A 6 11.63 10.94 7.01
CA ASN A 6 10.56 10.00 7.37
C ASN A 6 9.15 10.62 7.25
N PRO A 7 8.17 9.83 6.75
CA PRO A 7 8.32 8.50 6.18
C PRO A 7 9.08 8.53 4.84
N ILE A 8 9.88 7.48 4.56
CA ILE A 8 10.57 7.36 3.27
C ILE A 8 9.61 7.06 2.11
N LEU A 9 8.46 6.46 2.40
CA LEU A 9 7.33 6.32 1.49
C LEU A 9 6.07 6.87 2.16
N SER A 10 5.66 8.06 1.76
CA SER A 10 4.46 8.73 2.28
C SER A 10 3.19 8.20 1.64
N GLY A 11 2.15 7.98 2.45
CA GLY A 11 0.86 7.42 2.05
C GLY A 11 0.81 5.91 2.28
N PHE A 12 -0.22 5.27 1.75
CA PHE A 12 -0.50 3.86 1.97
C PHE A 12 0.56 2.94 1.32
N TYR A 13 1.62 2.67 2.06
CA TYR A 13 2.72 1.74 1.74
C TYR A 13 3.10 0.95 2.99
N PRO A 14 2.28 -0.02 3.43
CA PRO A 14 2.48 -0.78 4.65
C PRO A 14 3.35 -2.02 4.43
N ASP A 15 3.74 -2.64 5.55
CA ASP A 15 4.40 -3.95 5.61
C ASP A 15 5.64 -4.01 4.70
N PRO A 16 6.63 -3.10 4.88
CA PRO A 16 7.77 -3.03 4.00
C PRO A 16 8.70 -4.22 4.17
N SER A 17 9.20 -4.74 3.05
CA SER A 17 10.36 -5.64 3.02
C SER A 17 11.41 -5.10 2.07
N ILE A 18 12.68 -5.26 2.43
CA ILE A 18 13.83 -4.68 1.73
C ILE A 18 14.92 -5.72 1.49
N CYS A 19 15.60 -5.64 0.34
CA CYS A 19 16.85 -6.36 0.10
C CYS A 19 17.88 -5.46 -0.57
N ARG A 20 19.17 -5.78 -0.38
CA ARG A 20 20.29 -5.10 -1.01
C ARG A 20 20.97 -6.01 -2.04
N VAL A 21 21.32 -5.43 -3.19
CA VAL A 21 22.10 -6.09 -4.24
C VAL A 21 23.26 -5.16 -4.63
N GLY A 22 24.44 -5.42 -4.08
CA GLY A 22 25.57 -4.51 -4.26
C GLY A 22 25.31 -3.15 -3.61
N GLU A 23 25.22 -2.09 -4.41
CA GLU A 23 24.93 -0.73 -3.98
C GLU A 23 23.44 -0.37 -4.10
N ASP A 24 22.61 -1.27 -4.62
CA ASP A 24 21.21 -1.03 -4.90
C ASP A 24 20.31 -1.64 -3.82
N TYR A 25 19.26 -0.93 -3.45
CA TYR A 25 18.25 -1.34 -2.47
C TYR A 25 16.90 -1.45 -3.16
N TYR A 26 16.19 -2.54 -2.88
CA TYR A 26 14.85 -2.79 -3.43
C TYR A 26 13.87 -3.01 -2.29
N LEU A 27 12.75 -2.29 -2.32
CA LEU A 27 11.73 -2.31 -1.29
C LEU A 27 10.36 -2.60 -1.91
N VAL A 28 9.57 -3.43 -1.22
CA VAL A 28 8.20 -3.79 -1.61
C VAL A 28 7.25 -3.56 -0.45
N THR A 29 5.96 -3.37 -0.75
CA THR A 29 4.91 -3.17 0.27
C THR A 29 3.63 -3.90 -0.11
N SER A 30 2.75 -4.16 0.87
CA SER A 30 1.42 -4.73 0.65
C SER A 30 0.58 -3.86 -0.27
N SER A 31 -0.33 -4.49 -1.01
CA SER A 31 -1.24 -3.78 -1.92
C SER A 31 -2.72 -4.13 -1.74
N PHE A 32 -3.02 -5.15 -0.97
CA PHE A 32 -4.38 -5.64 -0.74
C PHE A 32 -5.14 -5.88 -2.07
N VAL A 33 -6.30 -5.25 -2.27
CA VAL A 33 -7.11 -5.41 -3.50
C VAL A 33 -6.70 -4.42 -4.60
N TYR A 34 -5.76 -3.51 -4.35
CA TYR A 34 -5.32 -2.57 -5.38
C TYR A 34 -4.52 -3.25 -6.50
N ALA A 35 -4.86 -2.91 -7.75
CA ALA A 35 -4.23 -3.37 -8.97
C ALA A 35 -3.63 -2.21 -9.78
N PRO A 36 -2.35 -2.29 -10.24
CA PRO A 36 -1.41 -3.39 -10.05
C PRO A 36 -0.98 -3.55 -8.59
N GLY A 37 -0.59 -4.77 -8.21
CA GLY A 37 -0.23 -5.12 -6.85
C GLY A 37 1.26 -5.15 -6.59
N VAL A 38 1.64 -5.02 -5.32
CA VAL A 38 3.01 -5.04 -4.80
C VAL A 38 3.92 -4.06 -5.54
N PRO A 39 3.81 -2.75 -5.24
CA PRO A 39 4.73 -1.76 -5.79
C PRO A 39 6.16 -2.08 -5.36
N ILE A 40 7.10 -1.92 -6.29
CA ILE A 40 8.53 -2.11 -6.06
C ILE A 40 9.27 -0.80 -6.25
N PHE A 41 10.13 -0.49 -5.29
CA PHE A 41 10.91 0.73 -5.22
C PHE A 41 12.40 0.43 -5.27
N HIS A 42 13.17 1.35 -5.82
CA HIS A 42 14.62 1.30 -5.92
C HIS A 42 15.25 2.52 -5.27
N SER A 43 16.36 2.32 -4.59
CA SER A 43 17.22 3.35 -4.03
C SER A 43 18.69 2.95 -4.09
N ARG A 44 19.60 3.93 -4.07
CA ARG A 44 21.05 3.71 -3.91
C ARG A 44 21.61 4.35 -2.65
N ASP A 45 20.79 5.09 -1.94
CA ASP A 45 21.20 5.82 -0.73
C ASP A 45 20.23 5.69 0.45
N LEU A 46 19.16 4.87 0.32
CA LEU A 46 18.10 4.65 1.30
C LEU A 46 17.25 5.90 1.65
N ALA A 47 17.59 7.06 1.07
CA ALA A 47 16.90 8.34 1.28
C ALA A 47 16.00 8.73 0.09
N HIS A 48 16.51 8.50 -1.13
CA HIS A 48 15.82 8.83 -2.37
C HIS A 48 15.36 7.55 -3.04
N TRP A 49 14.07 7.50 -3.33
CA TRP A 49 13.39 6.32 -3.86
C TRP A 49 12.67 6.63 -5.15
N GLU A 50 12.73 5.73 -6.11
CA GLU A 50 11.85 5.72 -7.28
C GLU A 50 11.00 4.45 -7.29
N GLN A 51 9.76 4.53 -7.72
CA GLN A 51 8.96 3.34 -7.99
C GLN A 51 9.35 2.81 -9.36
N ILE A 52 9.97 1.65 -9.45
CA ILE A 52 10.42 1.07 -10.73
C ILE A 52 9.34 0.24 -11.42
N GLY A 53 8.30 -0.18 -10.70
CA GLY A 53 7.20 -0.98 -11.25
C GLY A 53 6.22 -1.45 -10.19
N ASN A 54 5.47 -2.47 -10.57
CA ASN A 54 4.62 -3.26 -9.68
C ASN A 54 4.84 -4.74 -10.03
N ILE A 55 5.05 -5.56 -9.02
CA ILE A 55 5.41 -6.98 -9.20
C ILE A 55 4.25 -7.78 -9.77
N LEU A 56 3.04 -7.51 -9.29
CA LEU A 56 1.82 -8.20 -9.71
C LEU A 56 1.05 -7.30 -10.68
N ASP A 57 1.46 -7.32 -11.94
CA ASP A 57 0.93 -6.41 -12.98
C ASP A 57 0.06 -7.11 -14.03
N ARG A 58 -0.17 -8.42 -13.91
CA ARG A 58 -0.96 -9.22 -14.84
C ARG A 58 -2.14 -9.91 -14.17
N PRO A 59 -3.24 -10.19 -14.90
CA PRO A 59 -4.43 -10.84 -14.34
C PRO A 59 -4.18 -12.18 -13.66
N LEU A 60 -3.23 -12.99 -14.17
CA LEU A 60 -2.88 -14.29 -13.58
C LEU A 60 -2.14 -14.18 -12.25
N GLN A 61 -1.50 -13.03 -11.96
CA GLN A 61 -0.75 -12.81 -10.74
C GLN A 61 -1.62 -12.23 -9.61
N LEU A 62 -2.73 -11.57 -9.95
CA LEU A 62 -3.58 -10.83 -9.01
C LEU A 62 -5.03 -11.28 -9.11
N CYS A 63 -5.39 -12.32 -8.35
CA CYS A 63 -6.75 -12.88 -8.27
C CYS A 63 -7.46 -12.33 -7.03
N VAL A 64 -8.05 -11.13 -7.14
CA VAL A 64 -8.70 -10.40 -6.03
C VAL A 64 -10.08 -9.86 -6.44
N GLU A 65 -10.86 -10.67 -7.15
CA GLU A 65 -12.19 -10.28 -7.61
C GLU A 65 -13.24 -10.35 -6.50
N ASN A 66 -14.12 -9.35 -6.42
CA ASN A 66 -15.26 -9.28 -5.49
C ASN A 66 -14.87 -9.37 -4.00
N GLU A 67 -13.73 -8.79 -3.65
CA GLU A 67 -13.19 -8.79 -2.29
C GLU A 67 -13.27 -7.39 -1.65
N GLU A 68 -13.42 -7.37 -0.33
CA GLU A 68 -13.28 -6.15 0.44
C GLU A 68 -11.87 -5.56 0.28
N ILE A 69 -11.74 -4.24 0.27
CA ILE A 69 -10.48 -3.54 -0.05
C ILE A 69 -9.29 -3.96 0.82
N SER A 70 -9.52 -4.36 2.06
CA SER A 70 -8.50 -4.81 3.02
C SER A 70 -8.20 -6.31 2.96
N ARG A 71 -8.69 -7.02 1.93
CA ARG A 71 -8.36 -8.41 1.60
C ARG A 71 -7.28 -8.45 0.51
N GLY A 72 -7.06 -9.61 -0.11
CA GLY A 72 -6.14 -9.75 -1.23
C GLY A 72 -4.69 -9.95 -0.81
N ILE A 73 -3.77 -9.10 -1.29
CA ILE A 73 -2.32 -9.27 -1.15
C ILE A 73 -1.80 -8.62 0.13
N PHE A 74 -1.41 -9.46 1.09
CA PHE A 74 -0.83 -9.07 2.38
C PHE A 74 0.68 -8.86 2.29
N ALA A 75 1.38 -8.88 3.42
CA ALA A 75 2.80 -8.55 3.52
C ALA A 75 3.67 -9.35 2.53
N PRO A 76 4.35 -8.67 1.59
CA PRO A 76 5.34 -9.29 0.72
C PRO A 76 6.71 -9.32 1.38
N THR A 77 7.52 -10.30 1.04
CA THR A 77 8.95 -10.30 1.31
C THR A 77 9.73 -10.38 0.00
N ILE A 78 10.72 -9.50 -0.18
CA ILE A 78 11.65 -9.53 -1.31
C ILE A 78 13.02 -10.02 -0.85
N ARG A 79 13.63 -10.95 -1.61
CA ARG A 79 15.00 -11.43 -1.42
C ARG A 79 15.70 -11.60 -2.77
N TYR A 80 17.01 -11.50 -2.76
CA TYR A 80 17.86 -11.75 -3.91
C TYR A 80 18.83 -12.88 -3.62
N HIS A 81 18.90 -13.85 -4.52
CA HIS A 81 19.82 -14.97 -4.41
C HIS A 81 20.27 -15.43 -5.81
N GLU A 82 21.59 -15.53 -6.00
CA GLU A 82 22.24 -16.06 -7.22
C GLU A 82 21.66 -15.51 -8.53
N GLY A 83 21.52 -14.19 -8.65
CA GLY A 83 21.05 -13.53 -9.88
C GLY A 83 19.54 -13.48 -10.03
N THR A 84 18.77 -13.95 -9.04
CA THR A 84 17.31 -14.00 -9.10
C THR A 84 16.69 -13.26 -7.92
N PHE A 85 15.72 -12.41 -8.19
CA PHE A 85 14.84 -11.83 -7.20
C PHE A 85 13.67 -12.79 -6.93
N TYR A 86 13.35 -12.97 -5.68
CA TYR A 86 12.22 -13.73 -5.18
C TYR A 86 11.30 -12.79 -4.40
N MET A 87 10.04 -12.74 -4.77
CA MET A 87 9.00 -12.10 -3.95
C MET A 87 8.01 -13.17 -3.53
N ILE A 88 7.79 -13.27 -2.22
CA ILE A 88 6.80 -14.18 -1.62
C ILE A 88 5.76 -13.36 -0.87
N THR A 89 4.50 -13.72 -0.96
CA THR A 89 3.40 -13.05 -0.26
C THR A 89 2.21 -14.00 -0.08
N THR A 90 1.18 -13.52 0.59
CA THR A 90 -0.09 -14.23 0.77
C THR A 90 -1.21 -13.50 0.04
N ASN A 91 -1.95 -14.20 -0.81
CA ASN A 91 -3.27 -13.76 -1.22
C ASN A 91 -4.31 -14.41 -0.29
N VAL A 92 -4.81 -13.64 0.69
CA VAL A 92 -5.77 -14.14 1.68
C VAL A 92 -7.17 -14.40 1.11
N SER A 93 -7.42 -13.92 -0.10
CA SER A 93 -8.68 -14.12 -0.81
C SER A 93 -8.67 -15.37 -1.68
N ASN A 94 -7.49 -15.71 -2.26
CA ASN A 94 -7.39 -16.81 -3.20
C ASN A 94 -5.97 -17.38 -3.29
N GLY A 95 -5.84 -18.69 -3.16
CA GLY A 95 -4.59 -19.43 -3.39
C GLY A 95 -3.56 -19.42 -2.25
N GLY A 96 -3.69 -18.56 -1.24
CA GLY A 96 -2.77 -18.52 -0.10
C GLY A 96 -1.38 -17.99 -0.45
N ASN A 97 -0.34 -18.62 0.10
CA ASN A 97 1.05 -18.20 -0.08
C ASN A 97 1.58 -18.60 -1.47
N PHE A 98 2.26 -17.65 -2.13
CA PHE A 98 2.87 -17.89 -3.44
C PHE A 98 4.16 -17.11 -3.63
N ILE A 99 4.99 -17.57 -4.60
CA ILE A 99 6.25 -16.97 -4.98
C ILE A 99 6.17 -16.51 -6.43
N VAL A 100 6.75 -15.36 -6.75
CA VAL A 100 7.09 -14.93 -8.10
C VAL A 100 8.56 -14.57 -8.17
N THR A 101 9.19 -14.76 -9.33
CA THR A 101 10.62 -14.54 -9.52
C THR A 101 10.90 -13.64 -10.73
N ALA A 102 12.03 -12.93 -10.69
CA ALA A 102 12.54 -12.14 -11.81
C ALA A 102 14.06 -12.06 -11.76
N GLN A 103 14.70 -11.87 -12.93
CA GLN A 103 16.12 -11.52 -13.00
C GLN A 103 16.33 -10.01 -12.94
N ASP A 104 15.40 -9.24 -13.49
CA ASP A 104 15.35 -7.79 -13.41
C ASP A 104 14.27 -7.38 -12.39
N PRO A 105 14.57 -6.55 -11.38
CA PRO A 105 13.60 -6.13 -10.39
C PRO A 105 12.44 -5.31 -10.98
N ALA A 106 12.64 -4.64 -12.11
CA ALA A 106 11.57 -3.98 -12.86
C ALA A 106 10.66 -4.97 -13.62
N GLY A 107 11.02 -6.26 -13.67
CA GLY A 107 10.29 -7.34 -14.34
C GLY A 107 10.78 -7.64 -15.75
N PRO A 108 10.10 -8.53 -16.50
CA PRO A 108 8.84 -9.14 -16.10
C PRO A 108 9.01 -10.18 -14.99
N TRP A 109 8.07 -10.21 -14.05
CA TRP A 109 8.01 -11.21 -12.98
C TRP A 109 7.30 -12.48 -13.49
N SER A 110 7.63 -13.63 -12.95
CA SER A 110 7.02 -14.91 -13.32
C SER A 110 5.52 -14.97 -12.99
N ASP A 111 4.84 -15.97 -13.50
CA ASP A 111 3.53 -16.36 -12.96
C ASP A 111 3.69 -16.94 -11.55
N PRO A 112 2.64 -16.92 -10.71
CA PRO A 112 2.70 -17.36 -9.33
C PRO A 112 2.99 -18.86 -9.17
N TYR A 113 3.94 -19.20 -8.32
CA TYR A 113 4.13 -20.54 -7.80
C TYR A 113 3.43 -20.67 -6.45
N TYR A 114 2.20 -21.19 -6.45
CA TYR A 114 1.44 -21.40 -5.22
C TYR A 114 2.03 -22.55 -4.40
N LEU A 115 2.27 -22.31 -3.11
CA LEU A 115 2.83 -23.29 -2.18
C LEU A 115 1.80 -24.32 -1.71
N GLY A 116 0.51 -24.05 -1.95
CA GLY A 116 -0.59 -24.95 -1.61
C GLY A 116 -0.97 -24.95 -0.12
N GLU A 117 -1.81 -25.92 0.26
CA GLU A 117 -2.38 -26.01 1.61
C GLU A 117 -1.35 -26.29 2.72
N GLU A 118 -0.15 -26.74 2.36
CA GLU A 118 0.94 -26.97 3.32
C GLU A 118 1.53 -25.68 3.89
N ALA A 119 1.50 -24.59 3.11
CA ALA A 119 1.98 -23.29 3.51
C ALA A 119 0.88 -22.48 4.21
N VAL A 120 0.45 -22.96 5.39
CA VAL A 120 -0.62 -22.34 6.18
C VAL A 120 -0.18 -21.01 6.77
N GLY A 121 -1.09 -20.02 6.77
CA GLY A 121 -0.92 -18.73 7.45
C GLY A 121 -0.61 -17.58 6.50
N ILE A 122 0.01 -16.53 7.04
CA ILE A 122 0.31 -15.28 6.33
C ILE A 122 1.75 -14.84 6.55
N ASP A 123 2.13 -13.71 5.97
CA ASP A 123 3.40 -13.02 6.10
C ASP A 123 4.61 -13.94 5.86
N PRO A 124 4.68 -14.62 4.72
CA PRO A 124 5.78 -15.51 4.44
C PRO A 124 7.06 -14.74 4.13
N SER A 125 8.20 -15.31 4.52
CA SER A 125 9.52 -14.85 4.11
C SER A 125 10.38 -16.01 3.63
N LEU A 126 11.46 -15.68 2.90
CA LEU A 126 12.47 -16.63 2.46
C LEU A 126 13.80 -16.33 3.14
N PHE A 127 14.47 -17.37 3.58
CA PHE A 127 15.82 -17.31 4.10
C PHE A 127 16.71 -18.27 3.29
N PHE A 128 17.79 -17.73 2.72
CA PHE A 128 18.83 -18.48 2.01
C PHE A 128 20.01 -18.67 2.96
N ASP A 129 20.32 -19.94 3.32
CA ASP A 129 21.41 -20.25 4.22
C ASP A 129 22.72 -20.49 3.45
N ASP A 130 23.86 -20.41 4.15
CA ASP A 130 25.21 -20.61 3.59
C ASP A 130 25.42 -22.02 3.04
N ASP A 131 24.57 -22.98 3.40
CA ASP A 131 24.61 -24.35 2.86
C ASP A 131 23.92 -24.50 1.50
N GLY A 132 23.44 -23.38 0.92
CA GLY A 132 22.77 -23.32 -0.38
C GLY A 132 21.30 -23.74 -0.35
N ARG A 133 20.72 -23.93 0.84
CA ARG A 133 19.28 -24.23 0.99
C ARG A 133 18.46 -22.98 1.21
N CYS A 134 17.21 -23.05 0.75
CA CYS A 134 16.22 -22.03 1.02
C CYS A 134 15.21 -22.54 2.07
N TYR A 135 14.82 -21.67 2.95
CA TYR A 135 13.83 -21.95 3.99
C TYR A 135 12.68 -20.94 3.91
N TYR A 136 11.48 -21.49 3.90
CA TYR A 136 10.24 -20.74 4.13
C TYR A 136 10.11 -20.46 5.63
N CYS A 137 9.76 -19.23 5.97
CA CYS A 137 9.35 -18.84 7.31
C CYS A 137 8.03 -18.08 7.21
N GLY A 138 7.07 -18.36 8.08
CA GLY A 138 5.76 -17.70 8.07
C GLY A 138 5.10 -17.78 9.43
N THR A 139 3.95 -17.14 9.57
CA THR A 139 3.13 -17.22 10.77
C THR A 139 1.84 -17.99 10.50
N ARG A 140 1.39 -18.76 11.47
CA ARG A 140 0.15 -19.57 11.37
C ARG A 140 -0.59 -19.64 12.69
N PRO A 141 -1.93 -19.88 12.69
CA PRO A 141 -2.66 -20.23 13.89
C PRO A 141 -2.05 -21.45 14.58
N ASN A 142 -2.10 -21.47 15.92
CA ASN A 142 -1.59 -22.61 16.70
C ASN A 142 -2.26 -23.93 16.24
N PRO A 143 -1.51 -24.89 15.68
CA PRO A 143 -2.07 -26.14 15.14
C PRO A 143 -2.65 -27.06 16.21
N GLU A 144 -2.29 -26.89 17.49
CA GLU A 144 -2.88 -27.62 18.62
C GLU A 144 -4.25 -27.06 19.06
N GLY A 145 -4.72 -26.00 18.40
CA GLY A 145 -5.96 -25.30 18.67
C GLY A 145 -5.73 -23.89 19.21
N VAL A 146 -6.45 -22.92 18.62
CA VAL A 146 -6.42 -21.51 18.99
C VAL A 146 -7.13 -21.32 20.34
N ARG A 147 -6.42 -20.89 21.36
CA ARG A 147 -6.92 -20.69 22.74
C ARG A 147 -7.45 -19.27 22.97
N TYR A 148 -6.95 -18.29 22.21
CA TYR A 148 -7.34 -16.88 22.23
C TYR A 148 -7.09 -16.25 20.85
N ASN A 149 -7.73 -15.15 20.56
CA ASN A 149 -7.53 -14.43 19.30
C ASN A 149 -6.06 -13.99 19.16
N GLY A 150 -5.40 -14.40 18.08
CA GLY A 150 -3.98 -14.15 17.86
C GLY A 150 -3.03 -15.17 18.51
N ASP A 151 -3.54 -16.35 18.97
CA ASP A 151 -2.70 -17.48 19.40
C ASP A 151 -2.06 -18.16 18.19
N TRP A 152 -1.01 -17.55 17.70
CA TRP A 152 -0.28 -17.93 16.51
C TRP A 152 1.15 -18.33 16.84
N GLU A 153 1.85 -18.91 15.87
CA GLU A 153 3.25 -19.30 15.98
C GLU A 153 4.01 -19.00 14.70
N ILE A 154 5.30 -18.72 14.84
CA ILE A 154 6.22 -18.63 13.71
C ILE A 154 6.83 -20.00 13.47
N TRP A 155 6.80 -20.43 12.22
CA TRP A 155 7.27 -21.74 11.80
C TRP A 155 8.14 -21.67 10.57
N ILE A 156 9.00 -22.69 10.39
CA ILE A 156 9.89 -22.83 9.25
C ILE A 156 9.76 -24.21 8.61
N GLN A 157 10.09 -24.26 7.32
CA GLN A 157 10.23 -25.49 6.55
C GLN A 157 11.19 -25.25 5.38
N GLU A 158 11.92 -26.27 4.94
CA GLU A 158 12.77 -26.17 3.76
C GLU A 158 11.91 -25.99 2.51
N LEU A 159 12.33 -25.08 1.61
CA LEU A 159 11.74 -24.85 0.30
C LEU A 159 12.69 -25.37 -0.80
N ASP A 160 12.21 -26.25 -1.64
CA ASP A 160 12.89 -26.69 -2.83
C ASP A 160 12.70 -25.68 -3.96
N LEU A 161 13.74 -24.93 -4.30
CA LEU A 161 13.70 -23.89 -5.35
C LEU A 161 13.51 -24.46 -6.75
N GLY A 162 13.90 -25.73 -6.99
CA GLY A 162 13.72 -26.37 -8.30
C GLY A 162 12.27 -26.73 -8.59
N THR A 163 11.49 -27.04 -7.56
CA THR A 163 10.08 -27.42 -7.66
C THR A 163 9.12 -26.37 -7.10
N MET A 164 9.63 -25.36 -6.40
CA MET A 164 8.87 -24.35 -5.65
C MET A 164 7.88 -25.00 -4.67
N LYS A 165 8.32 -26.05 -3.95
CA LYS A 165 7.50 -26.78 -2.99
C LYS A 165 8.20 -26.91 -1.64
N LEU A 166 7.41 -26.86 -0.59
CA LEU A 166 7.87 -27.17 0.76
C LEU A 166 8.25 -28.65 0.85
N LYS A 167 9.34 -28.95 1.55
CA LYS A 167 9.82 -30.33 1.77
C LYS A 167 10.34 -30.53 3.18
N GLY A 168 10.38 -31.79 3.61
CA GLY A 168 10.89 -32.16 4.93
C GLY A 168 9.93 -31.77 6.06
N ARG A 169 10.50 -31.55 7.26
CA ARG A 169 9.74 -31.30 8.48
C ARG A 169 9.42 -29.80 8.64
N SER A 170 8.16 -29.46 8.90
CA SER A 170 7.82 -28.14 9.44
C SER A 170 8.07 -28.08 10.95
N MET A 171 8.53 -26.93 11.45
CA MET A 171 8.80 -26.74 12.87
C MET A 171 8.40 -25.33 13.30
N ALA A 172 7.62 -25.23 14.39
CA ALA A 172 7.46 -23.98 15.13
C ALA A 172 8.78 -23.62 15.84
N ILE A 173 9.27 -22.43 15.63
CA ILE A 173 10.51 -21.94 16.22
C ILE A 173 10.28 -20.86 17.29
N TRP A 174 9.09 -20.23 17.27
CA TRP A 174 8.76 -19.12 18.16
C TRP A 174 7.25 -18.92 18.34
N LYS A 175 6.84 -18.38 19.50
CA LYS A 175 5.42 -18.06 19.80
C LYS A 175 5.21 -16.64 20.36
N GLY A 176 6.19 -15.77 20.22
CA GLY A 176 6.15 -14.41 20.72
C GLY A 176 7.02 -14.16 21.96
N ALA A 177 7.43 -12.93 22.16
CA ALA A 177 8.34 -12.48 23.21
C ALA A 177 7.61 -11.87 24.41
N VAL A 178 6.52 -11.15 24.17
CA VAL A 178 5.79 -10.43 25.21
C VAL A 178 4.63 -11.29 25.72
N LYS A 179 4.60 -11.52 27.03
CA LYS A 179 3.54 -12.34 27.63
C LYS A 179 2.16 -11.74 27.37
N GLY A 180 1.28 -12.55 26.78
CA GLY A 180 -0.09 -12.16 26.45
C GLY A 180 -0.18 -11.32 25.17
N CYS A 181 0.92 -11.08 24.47
CA CYS A 181 0.92 -10.48 23.14
C CYS A 181 0.29 -11.44 22.14
N ILE A 182 -0.33 -10.88 21.11
CA ILE A 182 -1.08 -11.59 20.09
C ILE A 182 -0.39 -11.39 18.73
N TRP A 183 -0.66 -12.29 17.79
CA TRP A 183 -0.18 -12.23 16.41
C TRP A 183 1.34 -12.01 16.31
N PRO A 184 2.18 -13.02 16.64
CA PRO A 184 3.55 -13.01 16.16
C PRO A 184 3.51 -13.15 14.63
N GLU A 185 3.84 -12.08 13.90
CA GLU A 185 3.67 -11.95 12.44
C GLU A 185 4.86 -11.25 11.78
N GLY A 186 4.91 -11.17 10.45
CA GLY A 186 5.98 -10.53 9.70
C GLY A 186 7.38 -11.07 10.00
N PRO A 187 7.62 -12.42 10.00
CA PRO A 187 8.90 -12.97 10.41
C PRO A 187 9.98 -12.83 9.32
N HIS A 188 11.17 -12.38 9.70
CA HIS A 188 12.37 -12.40 8.87
C HIS A 188 13.51 -13.08 9.60
N ILE A 189 14.23 -13.97 8.90
CA ILE A 189 15.40 -14.68 9.44
C ILE A 189 16.67 -14.08 8.82
N TYR A 190 17.68 -13.86 9.68
CA TYR A 190 19.01 -13.38 9.29
C TYR A 190 20.08 -14.25 9.93
N LYS A 191 21.18 -14.50 9.22
CA LYS A 191 22.35 -15.17 9.78
C LYS A 191 23.48 -14.17 9.97
N ILE A 192 23.80 -13.87 11.22
CA ILE A 192 24.76 -12.83 11.58
C ILE A 192 25.65 -13.36 12.71
N ASN A 193 26.99 -13.32 12.51
CA ASN A 193 27.98 -13.72 13.51
C ASN A 193 27.72 -15.11 14.12
N GLY A 194 27.26 -16.07 13.31
CA GLY A 194 27.03 -17.46 13.73
C GLY A 194 25.70 -17.73 14.44
N TYR A 195 24.83 -16.70 14.56
CA TYR A 195 23.46 -16.85 15.04
C TYR A 195 22.46 -16.70 13.91
N TYR A 196 21.36 -17.43 13.99
CA TYR A 196 20.12 -17.16 13.28
C TYR A 196 19.26 -16.23 14.12
N TYR A 197 18.97 -15.04 13.61
CA TYR A 197 18.07 -14.07 14.24
C TYR A 197 16.71 -14.14 13.58
N LEU A 198 15.66 -14.16 14.39
CA LEU A 198 14.28 -14.03 13.96
C LEU A 198 13.74 -12.69 14.43
N MET A 199 13.56 -11.75 13.52
CA MET A 199 12.85 -10.50 13.79
C MET A 199 11.40 -10.63 13.31
N HIS A 200 10.47 -10.11 14.09
CA HIS A 200 9.05 -10.19 13.77
C HIS A 200 8.22 -9.13 14.49
N ALA A 201 6.97 -8.95 14.08
CA ALA A 201 6.01 -8.07 14.74
C ALA A 201 5.18 -8.83 15.79
N GLU A 202 4.70 -8.10 16.80
CA GLU A 202 3.72 -8.58 17.78
C GLU A 202 2.70 -7.48 18.12
N GLY A 203 1.52 -7.88 18.59
CA GLY A 203 0.50 -6.97 19.10
C GLY A 203 -0.55 -6.56 18.06
N GLY A 204 -0.38 -6.99 16.81
CA GLY A 204 -1.19 -6.55 15.69
C GLY A 204 -0.94 -5.08 15.33
N THR A 205 -1.44 -4.66 14.18
CA THR A 205 -1.19 -3.31 13.62
C THR A 205 -2.06 -2.23 14.29
N GLY A 206 -1.82 -2.00 15.57
CA GLY A 206 -2.58 -1.08 16.43
C GLY A 206 -1.75 -0.54 17.59
N PRO A 207 -2.38 -0.11 18.71
CA PRO A 207 -1.68 0.51 19.84
C PRO A 207 -0.59 -0.36 20.48
N GLU A 208 -0.72 -1.68 20.42
CA GLU A 208 0.23 -2.64 21.02
C GLU A 208 1.34 -3.07 20.05
N HIS A 209 1.35 -2.56 18.82
CA HIS A 209 2.29 -2.97 17.78
C HIS A 209 3.74 -2.77 18.19
N SER A 210 4.59 -3.75 17.89
CA SER A 210 5.99 -3.75 18.29
C SER A 210 6.84 -4.64 17.38
N ILE A 211 8.16 -4.38 17.37
CA ILE A 211 9.17 -5.28 16.81
C ILE A 211 9.82 -6.04 17.96
N THR A 212 9.89 -7.35 17.81
CA THR A 212 10.61 -8.25 18.73
C THR A 212 11.63 -9.08 17.97
N ILE A 213 12.60 -9.64 18.70
CA ILE A 213 13.66 -10.45 18.11
C ILE A 213 14.02 -11.62 19.01
N ALA A 214 14.33 -12.74 18.38
CA ALA A 214 14.88 -13.93 19.04
C ALA A 214 16.07 -14.46 18.25
N ARG A 215 16.89 -15.33 18.81
CA ARG A 215 18.02 -15.95 18.12
C ARG A 215 18.25 -17.40 18.51
N SER A 216 18.95 -18.12 17.67
CA SER A 216 19.42 -19.49 17.92
C SER A 216 20.74 -19.75 17.19
N THR A 217 21.54 -20.70 17.66
CA THR A 217 22.71 -21.22 16.92
C THR A 217 22.36 -22.28 15.90
N GLU A 218 21.12 -22.78 15.93
CA GLU A 218 20.60 -23.81 15.03
C GLU A 218 19.24 -23.38 14.50
N LEU A 219 19.03 -23.46 13.19
CA LEU A 219 17.79 -22.99 12.55
C LEU A 219 16.56 -23.80 13.01
N PHE A 220 16.67 -25.13 13.10
CA PHE A 220 15.60 -26.03 13.52
C PHE A 220 15.63 -26.27 15.04
N LYS A 221 15.57 -25.20 15.83
CA LYS A 221 15.53 -25.21 17.29
C LYS A 221 14.63 -24.10 17.78
N TRP A 222 14.12 -24.21 19.01
CA TRP A 222 13.42 -23.12 19.67
C TRP A 222 14.38 -21.95 19.93
N PHE A 223 13.98 -20.75 19.50
CA PHE A 223 14.80 -19.56 19.61
C PHE A 223 14.78 -18.97 21.04
N GLU A 224 15.79 -18.23 21.40
CA GLU A 224 15.91 -17.47 22.64
C GLU A 224 15.57 -16.00 22.39
N GLY A 225 14.59 -15.47 23.13
CA GLY A 225 14.18 -14.08 23.01
C GLY A 225 15.20 -13.08 23.54
N CYS A 226 15.33 -11.93 22.89
CA CYS A 226 16.14 -10.82 23.41
C CYS A 226 15.61 -10.38 24.77
N PRO A 227 16.48 -10.22 25.80
CA PRO A 227 16.07 -9.76 27.12
C PRO A 227 15.44 -8.36 27.14
N ARG A 228 15.62 -7.58 26.06
CA ARG A 228 15.10 -6.23 25.89
C ARG A 228 13.81 -6.16 25.06
N ASN A 229 13.21 -7.30 24.68
CA ASN A 229 11.97 -7.31 23.91
C ASN A 229 10.81 -6.60 24.63
N PRO A 230 9.98 -5.83 23.89
CA PRO A 230 10.13 -5.54 22.45
C PRO A 230 11.33 -4.62 22.22
N ILE A 231 12.07 -4.85 21.13
CA ILE A 231 13.24 -4.03 20.80
C ILE A 231 12.87 -2.67 20.18
N PHE A 232 11.63 -2.53 19.70
CA PHE A 232 11.09 -1.26 19.24
C PHE A 232 9.56 -1.23 19.30
N THR A 233 9.00 -0.12 19.79
CA THR A 233 7.55 0.14 19.82
C THR A 233 7.26 1.59 20.17
N HIS A 234 6.16 2.15 19.68
CA HIS A 234 5.64 3.46 20.07
C HIS A 234 4.49 3.39 21.09
N ARG A 235 4.07 2.18 21.53
CA ARG A 235 2.95 2.02 22.48
C ARG A 235 3.12 2.79 23.79
N ASN A 236 4.39 3.02 24.21
CA ASN A 236 4.71 3.74 25.44
C ASN A 236 4.69 5.28 25.27
N LEU A 237 4.56 5.78 24.03
CA LEU A 237 4.52 7.22 23.73
C LEU A 237 3.10 7.80 23.77
N GLY A 238 2.07 6.93 23.73
CA GLY A 238 0.66 7.29 23.77
C GLY A 238 0.09 7.70 22.40
N MET A 239 -1.24 7.81 22.35
CA MET A 239 -1.99 8.03 21.10
C MET A 239 -1.96 9.50 20.61
N ASP A 240 -1.41 10.41 21.39
CA ASP A 240 -1.19 11.81 20.99
C ASP A 240 0.19 12.04 20.37
N TYR A 241 1.03 10.99 20.30
CA TYR A 241 2.33 11.07 19.65
C TYR A 241 2.16 11.19 18.13
N PRO A 242 3.02 11.98 17.43
CA PRO A 242 2.86 12.23 15.98
C PRO A 242 2.96 10.99 15.09
N VAL A 243 3.66 9.94 15.55
CA VAL A 243 3.84 8.68 14.85
C VAL A 243 3.46 7.53 15.76
N ILE A 244 2.46 6.75 15.40
CA ILE A 244 1.90 5.64 16.21
C ILE A 244 1.99 4.30 15.45
N TYR A 245 1.74 3.19 16.16
CA TYR A 245 1.63 1.83 15.60
C TYR A 245 2.91 1.31 14.93
N ALA A 246 4.08 1.78 15.35
CA ALA A 246 5.35 1.36 14.77
C ALA A 246 5.63 -0.12 15.03
N GLY A 247 5.92 -0.86 13.95
CA GLY A 247 6.18 -2.30 13.98
C GLY A 247 6.41 -2.87 12.58
N HIS A 248 6.39 -4.20 12.46
CA HIS A 248 6.54 -4.95 11.21
C HIS A 248 7.72 -4.45 10.37
N GLY A 249 8.94 -4.79 10.78
CA GLY A 249 10.15 -4.28 10.16
C GLY A 249 11.01 -5.35 9.50
N ASP A 250 11.83 -4.93 8.54
CA ASP A 250 12.84 -5.74 7.86
C ASP A 250 14.20 -5.04 7.95
N LEU A 251 15.27 -5.79 8.29
CA LEU A 251 16.64 -5.28 8.49
C LEU A 251 17.40 -5.27 7.15
N VAL A 252 18.21 -4.24 6.97
CA VAL A 252 19.15 -4.14 5.86
C VAL A 252 20.46 -3.51 6.33
N ASP A 253 21.59 -3.96 5.78
CA ASP A 253 22.88 -3.31 5.92
C ASP A 253 23.20 -2.44 4.70
N ASP A 254 24.08 -1.44 4.88
CA ASP A 254 24.69 -0.72 3.77
C ASP A 254 26.05 -1.33 3.37
N ILE A 255 26.63 -0.82 2.28
CA ILE A 255 27.93 -1.29 1.78
C ILE A 255 29.09 -1.04 2.77
N ASN A 256 28.89 -0.18 3.77
CA ASN A 256 29.87 0.16 4.82
C ASN A 256 29.64 -0.65 6.10
N GLY A 257 28.62 -1.52 6.13
CA GLY A 257 28.26 -2.35 7.29
C GLY A 257 27.44 -1.62 8.36
N ASN A 258 26.85 -0.45 8.05
CA ASN A 258 25.85 0.16 8.92
C ASN A 258 24.51 -0.52 8.71
N TRP A 259 23.71 -0.60 9.77
CA TRP A 259 22.43 -1.28 9.76
C TRP A 259 21.27 -0.33 9.89
N TYR A 260 20.19 -0.67 9.20
CA TYR A 260 18.92 0.05 9.21
C TYR A 260 17.76 -0.95 9.31
N VAL A 261 16.64 -0.49 9.80
CA VAL A 261 15.37 -1.20 9.73
C VAL A 261 14.34 -0.33 9.00
N VAL A 262 13.69 -0.89 7.99
CA VAL A 262 12.46 -0.32 7.45
C VAL A 262 11.28 -0.91 8.20
N MET A 263 10.27 -0.10 8.51
CA MET A 263 9.10 -0.55 9.26
C MET A 263 7.87 0.27 8.90
N LEU A 264 6.70 -0.26 9.20
CA LEU A 264 5.48 0.52 9.09
C LEU A 264 5.23 1.35 10.36
N ALA A 265 4.57 2.50 10.18
CA ALA A 265 3.93 3.28 11.23
C ALA A 265 2.84 4.17 10.62
N SER A 266 2.01 4.79 11.46
CA SER A 266 0.95 5.71 11.03
C SER A 266 1.17 7.10 11.61
N ARG A 267 0.85 8.15 10.83
CA ARG A 267 0.86 9.55 11.28
C ARG A 267 -0.58 10.05 11.37
N PRO A 268 -1.22 10.04 12.53
CA PRO A 268 -2.58 10.53 12.67
C PRO A 268 -2.64 12.06 12.63
N CYS A 269 -3.74 12.60 12.11
CA CYS A 269 -4.15 13.97 12.29
C CYS A 269 -5.32 14.00 13.29
N LYS A 270 -5.14 14.67 14.43
CA LYS A 270 -6.18 14.72 15.48
C LYS A 270 -6.70 13.31 15.86
N LYS A 271 -5.78 12.35 16.01
CA LYS A 271 -6.04 10.94 16.39
C LYS A 271 -6.69 10.06 15.31
N HIS A 272 -6.74 10.51 14.07
CA HIS A 272 -7.35 9.77 12.97
C HIS A 272 -6.40 9.68 11.77
N SER A 273 -6.27 8.50 11.19
CA SER A 273 -5.33 8.19 10.11
C SER A 273 -6.09 7.93 8.81
N SER A 274 -5.97 8.84 7.82
CA SER A 274 -6.50 8.61 6.47
C SER A 274 -5.45 8.11 5.48
N MET A 275 -4.17 8.23 5.81
CA MET A 275 -3.08 7.73 4.96
C MET A 275 -2.77 6.25 5.21
N GLY A 276 -3.41 5.61 6.19
CA GLY A 276 -3.10 4.24 6.58
C GLY A 276 -1.71 4.13 7.22
N ARG A 277 -1.02 3.04 6.89
CA ARG A 277 0.33 2.73 7.37
C ARG A 277 1.35 3.09 6.28
N GLU A 278 2.38 3.82 6.65
CA GLU A 278 3.43 4.36 5.79
C GLU A 278 4.76 3.67 6.10
N THR A 279 5.73 3.74 5.20
CA THR A 279 7.06 3.13 5.41
C THR A 279 8.05 4.15 5.97
N PHE A 280 8.69 3.79 7.07
CA PHE A 280 9.73 4.55 7.78
C PHE A 280 11.05 3.80 7.78
N ILE A 281 12.14 4.52 8.04
CA ILE A 281 13.48 3.96 8.25
C ILE A 281 14.04 4.42 9.60
N ALA A 282 14.76 3.54 10.28
CA ALA A 282 15.50 3.88 11.49
C ALA A 282 16.90 3.27 11.45
N LYS A 283 17.88 4.00 12.02
CA LYS A 283 19.23 3.48 12.22
C LYS A 283 19.23 2.36 13.25
N THR A 284 20.04 1.35 13.03
CA THR A 284 20.21 0.21 13.94
C THR A 284 21.70 -0.01 14.22
N ILE A 285 22.05 -0.28 15.45
CA ILE A 285 23.40 -0.72 15.84
C ILE A 285 23.32 -2.06 16.55
N TRP A 286 24.45 -2.74 16.67
CA TRP A 286 24.55 -4.01 17.42
C TRP A 286 25.28 -3.80 18.74
N GLU A 287 24.61 -4.14 19.85
CA GLU A 287 25.17 -4.11 21.19
C GLU A 287 24.98 -5.44 21.90
N ASN A 288 26.07 -6.03 22.39
CA ASN A 288 26.04 -7.36 23.02
C ASN A 288 25.33 -8.42 22.17
N GLU A 289 25.60 -8.40 20.85
CA GLU A 289 25.05 -9.32 19.85
C GLU A 289 23.52 -9.17 19.65
N TRP A 290 22.91 -8.06 20.03
CA TRP A 290 21.49 -7.76 19.79
C TRP A 290 21.34 -6.40 19.12
N PRO A 291 20.36 -6.25 18.20
CA PRO A 291 20.11 -4.96 17.57
C PRO A 291 19.46 -3.97 18.54
N VAL A 292 19.84 -2.70 18.38
CA VAL A 292 19.25 -1.54 19.04
C VAL A 292 18.77 -0.60 17.95
N ILE A 293 17.45 -0.48 17.81
CA ILE A 293 16.81 0.38 16.83
C ILE A 293 16.71 1.80 17.41
N ALA A 294 17.00 2.82 16.59
CA ALA A 294 17.06 4.23 16.99
C ALA A 294 17.89 4.44 18.28
N PRO A 295 19.20 4.08 18.27
CA PRO A 295 20.04 4.04 19.46
C PRO A 295 20.13 5.42 20.13
N GLY A 296 19.88 5.44 21.47
CA GLY A 296 19.89 6.65 22.29
C GLY A 296 18.62 7.51 22.19
N ILE A 297 17.71 7.18 21.27
CA ILE A 297 16.47 7.95 20.97
C ILE A 297 15.24 7.13 21.32
N GLY A 298 15.12 5.89 20.78
CA GLY A 298 14.06 4.96 21.14
C GLY A 298 12.69 5.24 20.48
N HIS A 299 12.64 6.15 19.50
CA HIS A 299 11.46 6.42 18.68
C HIS A 299 11.87 6.75 17.24
N LEU A 300 10.93 6.75 16.29
CA LEU A 300 11.16 7.19 14.91
C LEU A 300 11.47 8.69 14.89
N GLU A 301 12.54 9.05 14.18
CA GLU A 301 12.95 10.43 13.96
C GLU A 301 12.36 10.95 12.64
N ASP A 302 12.16 12.26 12.54
CA ASP A 302 11.71 12.91 11.30
C ASP A 302 12.74 12.77 10.18
N THR A 303 14.02 12.65 10.55
CA THR A 303 15.13 12.49 9.59
C THR A 303 16.17 11.50 10.13
N VAL A 304 16.79 10.76 9.22
CA VAL A 304 17.87 9.80 9.52
C VAL A 304 19.07 10.10 8.65
N ASP A 305 20.21 10.36 9.27
CA ASP A 305 21.48 10.56 8.56
C ASP A 305 22.11 9.22 8.18
N ILE A 306 22.37 9.07 6.87
CA ILE A 306 22.89 7.85 6.24
C ILE A 306 24.25 8.17 5.61
N PRO A 307 25.34 7.46 5.96
CA PRO A 307 26.68 7.76 5.46
C PRO A 307 26.92 7.19 4.04
N LEU A 308 25.95 7.34 3.16
CA LEU A 308 26.05 7.03 1.74
C LEU A 308 26.16 8.30 0.92
N GLU A 309 26.61 8.17 -0.31
CA GLU A 309 26.61 9.27 -1.29
C GLU A 309 25.18 9.49 -1.79
N GLU A 310 24.78 10.76 -1.92
CA GLU A 310 23.46 11.13 -2.41
C GLU A 310 23.27 10.68 -3.86
N CYS A 311 22.17 9.96 -4.14
CA CYS A 311 21.80 9.48 -5.46
C CYS A 311 20.32 9.76 -5.74
N ARG A 312 20.04 10.80 -6.53
CA ARG A 312 18.69 11.18 -6.93
C ARG A 312 18.29 10.56 -8.26
N PHE A 313 17.01 10.28 -8.41
CA PHE A 313 16.39 9.74 -9.63
C PHE A 313 15.56 10.82 -10.33
N ILE A 314 15.40 10.68 -11.65
CA ILE A 314 14.50 11.55 -12.43
C ILE A 314 13.05 11.36 -12.00
N ASP A 315 12.65 10.10 -11.78
CA ASP A 315 11.31 9.69 -11.34
C ASP A 315 11.24 9.48 -9.82
N GLU A 316 12.01 10.25 -9.04
CA GLU A 316 12.00 10.19 -7.58
C GLU A 316 10.59 10.39 -7.03
N ILE A 317 10.24 9.61 -6.00
CA ILE A 317 8.98 9.78 -5.30
C ILE A 317 8.91 11.19 -4.70
N SER A 318 7.92 11.94 -5.15
CA SER A 318 7.67 13.31 -4.73
C SER A 318 6.44 13.39 -3.82
N GLU A 319 6.37 14.47 -3.04
CA GLU A 319 5.14 14.85 -2.33
C GLU A 319 4.04 15.31 -3.32
N ASN A 320 4.43 15.65 -4.55
CA ASN A 320 3.54 16.07 -5.61
C ASN A 320 3.56 15.07 -6.77
N ASP A 321 2.39 14.71 -7.25
CA ASP A 321 2.22 13.88 -8.44
C ASP A 321 1.51 14.71 -9.52
N PHE A 322 2.08 14.73 -10.72
CA PHE A 322 1.43 15.24 -11.91
C PHE A 322 1.53 14.19 -13.01
N ILE A 323 0.39 13.60 -13.37
CA ILE A 323 0.31 12.52 -14.34
C ILE A 323 -0.51 12.98 -15.53
N THR A 324 0.10 12.89 -16.71
CA THR A 324 -0.52 13.05 -18.02
C THR A 324 -0.62 11.68 -18.70
N PHE A 325 -1.43 11.58 -19.74
CA PHE A 325 -1.74 10.33 -20.39
C PHE A 325 -1.13 10.21 -21.79
N CYS A 326 0.12 10.64 -21.92
CA CYS A 326 0.87 10.58 -23.18
C CYS A 326 1.49 9.21 -23.47
N GLU A 327 1.60 8.35 -22.45
CA GLU A 327 2.18 7.02 -22.56
C GLU A 327 1.15 5.97 -22.95
N ALA A 328 1.63 4.85 -23.51
CA ALA A 328 0.76 3.74 -23.94
C ALA A 328 0.20 2.89 -22.79
N LYS A 329 0.77 3.06 -21.59
CA LYS A 329 0.35 2.38 -20.34
C LYS A 329 0.08 3.43 -19.26
N PRO A 330 -0.82 3.13 -18.32
CA PRO A 330 -0.99 4.00 -17.14
C PRO A 330 0.31 4.14 -16.36
N ASP A 331 0.49 5.32 -15.76
CA ASP A 331 1.61 5.55 -14.84
C ASP A 331 1.61 4.49 -13.72
N LYS A 332 2.79 4.00 -13.36
CA LYS A 332 2.99 2.94 -12.36
C LYS A 332 2.48 3.26 -10.95
N ARG A 333 2.24 4.55 -10.65
CA ARG A 333 1.68 5.04 -9.38
C ARG A 333 0.16 4.97 -9.32
N LEU A 334 -0.52 4.89 -10.47
CA LEU A 334 -1.97 4.77 -10.53
C LEU A 334 -2.41 3.36 -10.15
N VAL A 335 -3.41 3.29 -9.30
CA VAL A 335 -4.03 2.04 -8.86
C VAL A 335 -5.53 2.04 -9.14
N GLY A 336 -6.02 0.89 -9.58
CA GLY A 336 -7.45 0.57 -9.63
C GLY A 336 -7.85 -0.34 -8.49
N ILE A 337 -9.13 -0.71 -8.40
CA ILE A 337 -9.70 -1.59 -7.38
C ILE A 337 -10.08 -2.92 -8.04
N GLY A 338 -9.76 -4.04 -7.38
CA GLY A 338 -10.12 -5.38 -7.83
C GLY A 338 -9.19 -5.93 -8.91
N LYS A 339 -9.77 -6.62 -9.89
CA LYS A 339 -9.02 -7.27 -10.97
C LYS A 339 -8.27 -6.27 -11.83
N ARG A 340 -7.07 -6.64 -12.26
CA ARG A 340 -6.40 -5.92 -13.35
C ARG A 340 -7.14 -6.17 -14.66
N ASP A 341 -8.08 -5.30 -14.96
CA ASP A 341 -8.88 -5.32 -16.20
C ASP A 341 -8.62 -4.01 -16.96
N GLU A 342 -8.12 -4.13 -18.19
CA GLU A 342 -7.88 -2.97 -19.05
C GLU A 342 -9.13 -2.61 -19.89
N SER A 343 -10.24 -3.36 -19.75
CA SER A 343 -11.45 -3.13 -20.52
C SER A 343 -12.20 -1.85 -20.12
N PHE A 344 -11.99 -1.36 -18.89
CA PHE A 344 -12.68 -0.17 -18.43
C PHE A 344 -11.98 1.15 -18.79
N TYR A 345 -10.77 1.11 -19.43
CA TYR A 345 -10.07 2.33 -19.85
C TYR A 345 -9.37 2.18 -21.20
N SER A 346 -9.03 3.32 -21.82
CA SER A 346 -8.18 3.38 -23.01
C SER A 346 -7.26 4.60 -22.96
N LEU A 347 -5.99 4.39 -23.35
CA LEU A 347 -4.99 5.43 -23.63
C LEU A 347 -4.68 5.55 -25.14
N LYS A 348 -5.33 4.71 -25.98
CA LYS A 348 -5.02 4.58 -27.40
C LYS A 348 -6.07 5.25 -28.29
N GLU A 349 -7.34 5.24 -27.89
CA GLU A 349 -8.43 5.76 -28.72
C GLU A 349 -8.40 7.28 -28.90
N ASN A 350 -7.91 8.00 -27.86
CA ASN A 350 -7.65 9.44 -27.94
C ASN A 350 -6.30 9.72 -27.26
N PRO A 351 -5.17 9.74 -28.00
CA PRO A 351 -3.85 9.93 -27.41
C PRO A 351 -3.74 11.24 -26.64
N GLY A 352 -3.12 11.16 -25.44
CA GLY A 352 -2.94 12.31 -24.55
C GLY A 352 -4.04 12.48 -23.51
N VAL A 353 -5.08 11.62 -23.52
CA VAL A 353 -6.12 11.58 -22.48
C VAL A 353 -6.37 10.14 -22.02
N LEU A 354 -6.80 10.00 -20.78
CA LEU A 354 -7.31 8.76 -20.24
C LEU A 354 -8.83 8.72 -20.50
N ARG A 355 -9.28 7.75 -21.28
CA ARG A 355 -10.70 7.44 -21.44
C ARG A 355 -11.08 6.38 -20.40
N LEU A 356 -12.09 6.68 -19.56
CA LEU A 356 -12.75 5.72 -18.68
C LEU A 356 -14.14 5.44 -19.24
N TYR A 357 -14.45 4.16 -19.48
CA TYR A 357 -15.79 3.74 -19.89
C TYR A 357 -16.72 3.69 -18.68
N THR A 358 -17.97 4.14 -18.88
CA THR A 358 -19.00 4.03 -17.84
C THR A 358 -19.43 2.57 -17.71
N ASN A 359 -18.75 1.80 -16.89
CA ASN A 359 -19.15 0.42 -16.60
C ASN A 359 -20.28 0.35 -15.55
N LYS A 360 -20.85 -0.85 -15.36
CA LYS A 360 -21.98 -1.05 -14.44
C LYS A 360 -21.61 -0.92 -12.99
N GLU A 361 -20.39 -1.35 -12.65
CA GLU A 361 -19.92 -1.39 -11.29
C GLU A 361 -19.76 0.01 -10.73
N GLN A 362 -20.38 0.23 -9.58
CA GLN A 362 -20.20 1.43 -8.79
C GLN A 362 -18.95 1.33 -7.93
N ILE A 363 -18.47 2.46 -7.43
CA ILE A 363 -17.33 2.47 -6.48
C ILE A 363 -17.71 1.80 -5.15
N ALA A 364 -18.99 1.70 -4.82
CA ALA A 364 -19.53 0.99 -3.67
C ALA A 364 -19.57 -0.54 -3.84
N ASP A 365 -19.49 -1.04 -5.06
CA ASP A 365 -19.53 -2.47 -5.35
C ASP A 365 -18.16 -3.12 -5.06
N LEU A 366 -18.15 -4.41 -4.73
CA LEU A 366 -16.91 -5.17 -4.53
C LEU A 366 -16.22 -5.55 -5.86
N GLY A 367 -16.86 -5.27 -6.99
CA GLY A 367 -16.33 -5.54 -8.32
C GLY A 367 -15.23 -4.58 -8.78
N THR A 368 -14.83 -4.72 -10.04
CA THR A 368 -13.85 -3.84 -10.66
C THR A 368 -14.55 -2.59 -11.22
N SER A 369 -14.52 -1.49 -10.46
CA SER A 369 -15.04 -0.20 -10.90
C SER A 369 -14.09 0.51 -11.86
N ALA A 370 -14.61 1.37 -12.75
CA ALA A 370 -13.78 2.22 -13.60
C ALA A 370 -13.17 3.37 -12.79
N PHE A 371 -12.18 3.02 -11.96
CA PHE A 371 -11.45 3.91 -11.07
C PHE A 371 -9.95 3.77 -11.28
N LEU A 372 -9.25 4.91 -11.41
CA LEU A 372 -7.80 4.99 -11.36
C LEU A 372 -7.39 6.17 -10.46
N GLY A 373 -6.65 5.89 -9.40
CA GLY A 373 -6.30 6.88 -8.39
C GLY A 373 -4.87 6.81 -7.89
N LEU A 374 -4.51 7.83 -7.13
CA LEU A 374 -3.25 8.00 -6.42
C LEU A 374 -3.46 7.80 -4.91
N ARG A 375 -2.44 7.32 -4.22
CA ARG A 375 -2.46 7.25 -2.75
C ARG A 375 -2.36 8.65 -2.15
N GLN A 376 -3.18 8.94 -1.15
CA GLN A 376 -3.06 10.17 -0.34
C GLN A 376 -1.70 10.19 0.36
N LYS A 377 -0.97 11.31 0.31
CA LYS A 377 0.39 11.45 0.86
C LYS A 377 0.51 12.43 2.03
N GLY A 378 -0.57 13.11 2.39
CA GLY A 378 -0.58 14.11 3.47
C GLY A 378 -1.99 14.50 3.86
N TYR A 379 -2.12 15.32 4.90
CA TYR A 379 -3.40 15.85 5.37
C TYR A 379 -3.77 17.21 4.76
N GLU A 380 -2.79 17.91 4.24
CA GLU A 380 -3.01 19.11 3.43
C GLU A 380 -2.63 18.76 1.99
N PHE A 381 -3.61 18.72 1.10
CA PHE A 381 -3.37 18.42 -0.30
C PHE A 381 -4.47 18.97 -1.19
N THR A 382 -4.13 19.14 -2.45
CA THR A 382 -5.07 19.49 -3.51
C THR A 382 -5.00 18.43 -4.59
N VAL A 383 -6.14 17.86 -4.97
CA VAL A 383 -6.24 17.03 -6.16
C VAL A 383 -7.05 17.75 -7.24
N LYS A 384 -6.54 17.71 -8.48
CA LYS A 384 -7.15 18.33 -9.65
C LYS A 384 -7.16 17.38 -10.82
N THR A 385 -8.24 17.44 -11.60
CA THR A 385 -8.33 16.81 -12.92
C THR A 385 -9.11 17.71 -13.88
N ALA A 386 -8.95 17.47 -15.17
CA ALA A 386 -9.79 18.06 -16.19
C ALA A 386 -10.45 16.95 -16.98
N VAL A 387 -11.77 17.00 -17.08
CA VAL A 387 -12.59 15.95 -17.69
C VAL A 387 -13.58 16.49 -18.73
N ARG A 388 -13.72 15.77 -19.83
CA ARG A 388 -14.83 15.91 -20.79
C ARG A 388 -15.79 14.76 -20.58
N PHE A 389 -17.02 15.09 -20.25
CA PHE A 389 -18.08 14.10 -20.05
C PHE A 389 -19.44 14.68 -20.31
N ILE A 390 -20.25 13.97 -21.11
CA ILE A 390 -21.65 14.27 -21.33
C ILE A 390 -22.45 13.02 -21.01
N PRO A 391 -23.11 12.96 -19.85
CA PRO A 391 -24.01 11.85 -19.52
C PRO A 391 -25.13 11.76 -20.51
N GLN A 392 -25.51 10.56 -20.93
CA GLN A 392 -26.61 10.26 -21.83
C GLN A 392 -27.89 9.84 -21.08
N SER A 393 -27.75 9.57 -19.78
CA SER A 393 -28.84 9.23 -18.87
C SER A 393 -28.52 9.69 -17.45
N ASP A 394 -29.53 9.74 -16.59
CA ASP A 394 -29.39 10.10 -15.17
C ASP A 394 -28.58 9.07 -14.35
N ASN A 395 -28.29 7.91 -14.92
CA ASN A 395 -27.48 6.87 -14.28
C ASN A 395 -25.97 7.05 -14.54
N GLU A 396 -25.59 7.83 -15.54
CA GLU A 396 -24.19 7.98 -15.89
C GLU A 396 -23.52 9.10 -15.11
N THR A 397 -22.31 8.81 -14.61
CA THR A 397 -21.54 9.75 -13.80
C THR A 397 -20.05 9.65 -14.09
N ALA A 398 -19.33 10.76 -13.95
CA ALA A 398 -17.87 10.79 -13.99
C ALA A 398 -17.30 11.97 -13.17
N GLY A 399 -16.17 11.75 -12.53
CA GLY A 399 -15.53 12.81 -11.74
C GLY A 399 -14.36 12.35 -10.89
N LEU A 400 -14.24 12.91 -9.69
CA LEU A 400 -13.25 12.56 -8.68
C LEU A 400 -13.88 11.82 -7.50
N VAL A 401 -13.13 10.83 -6.99
CA VAL A 401 -13.49 10.09 -5.78
C VAL A 401 -12.31 10.11 -4.81
N LEU A 402 -12.57 10.44 -3.54
CA LEU A 402 -11.71 10.11 -2.42
C LEU A 402 -12.27 8.82 -1.82
N PHE A 403 -11.49 7.75 -1.90
CA PHE A 403 -11.90 6.39 -1.59
C PHE A 403 -11.10 5.81 -0.43
N GLN A 404 -11.79 5.40 0.64
CA GLN A 404 -11.23 4.63 1.74
C GLN A 404 -11.59 3.14 1.58
N ASN A 405 -12.87 2.86 1.42
CA ASN A 405 -13.40 1.54 1.12
C ASN A 405 -14.79 1.66 0.44
N ASN A 406 -15.36 0.52 0.11
CA ASN A 406 -16.65 0.46 -0.60
C ASN A 406 -17.80 1.11 0.18
N GLU A 407 -17.74 1.08 1.52
CA GLU A 407 -18.77 1.68 2.40
C GLU A 407 -18.47 3.13 2.79
N ASN A 408 -17.23 3.62 2.53
CA ASN A 408 -16.81 4.95 2.96
C ASN A 408 -15.97 5.64 1.87
N HIS A 409 -16.62 6.54 1.12
CA HIS A 409 -15.97 7.34 0.06
C HIS A 409 -16.72 8.66 -0.18
N LEU A 410 -16.03 9.63 -0.77
CA LEU A 410 -16.57 10.93 -1.17
C LEU A 410 -16.48 11.06 -2.68
N ARG A 411 -17.62 11.32 -3.33
CA ARG A 411 -17.72 11.50 -4.79
C ARG A 411 -18.02 12.95 -5.14
N ALA A 412 -17.37 13.43 -6.20
CA ALA A 412 -17.54 14.76 -6.77
C ALA A 412 -17.69 14.59 -8.30
N GLU A 413 -18.92 14.54 -8.80
CA GLU A 413 -19.28 13.93 -10.08
C GLU A 413 -20.14 14.83 -10.95
N ILE A 414 -19.90 14.78 -12.26
CA ILE A 414 -20.79 15.30 -13.29
C ILE A 414 -21.80 14.18 -13.59
N THR A 415 -23.09 14.51 -13.62
CA THR A 415 -24.18 13.61 -13.95
C THR A 415 -25.34 14.39 -14.57
N MET A 416 -26.45 13.71 -14.87
CA MET A 416 -27.71 14.32 -15.32
C MET A 416 -28.77 14.13 -14.22
N GLU A 417 -29.57 15.17 -13.97
CA GLU A 417 -30.77 15.09 -13.15
C GLU A 417 -31.92 15.80 -13.88
N ASP A 418 -33.02 15.09 -14.11
CA ASP A 418 -34.18 15.60 -14.82
C ASP A 418 -33.83 16.24 -16.19
N GLY A 419 -32.90 15.64 -16.93
CA GLY A 419 -32.43 16.12 -18.23
C GLY A 419 -31.52 17.35 -18.16
N ARG A 420 -31.03 17.74 -16.99
CA ARG A 420 -30.07 18.84 -16.77
C ARG A 420 -28.72 18.32 -16.38
N LEU A 421 -27.67 18.90 -16.93
CA LEU A 421 -26.29 18.59 -16.55
C LEU A 421 -25.96 19.25 -15.22
N VAL A 422 -25.69 18.44 -14.21
CA VAL A 422 -25.38 18.90 -12.86
C VAL A 422 -24.04 18.36 -12.35
N PHE A 423 -23.47 19.05 -11.40
CA PHE A 423 -22.36 18.56 -10.61
C PHE A 423 -22.83 18.25 -9.20
N VAL A 424 -22.62 17.04 -8.75
CA VAL A 424 -23.13 16.54 -7.47
C VAL A 424 -21.96 16.16 -6.58
N VAL A 425 -22.05 16.52 -5.31
CA VAL A 425 -21.13 16.06 -4.26
C VAL A 425 -21.90 15.14 -3.31
N THR A 426 -21.44 13.89 -3.22
CA THR A 426 -22.08 12.84 -2.42
C THR A 426 -21.11 12.26 -1.43
N THR A 427 -21.48 12.23 -0.16
CA THR A 427 -20.80 11.43 0.86
C THR A 427 -21.45 10.06 0.93
N HIS A 428 -20.63 9.00 0.86
CA HIS A 428 -21.04 7.63 1.12
C HIS A 428 -20.41 7.19 2.43
N ILE A 429 -21.23 6.93 3.45
CA ILE A 429 -20.77 6.62 4.80
C ILE A 429 -21.54 5.42 5.33
N LYS A 430 -20.81 4.37 5.73
CA LYS A 430 -21.39 3.11 6.21
C LYS A 430 -22.48 2.59 5.28
N GLY A 431 -22.16 2.54 3.98
CA GLY A 431 -23.04 2.05 2.93
C GLY A 431 -24.21 2.97 2.57
N THR A 432 -24.21 4.22 3.03
CA THR A 432 -25.36 5.15 2.78
C THR A 432 -24.92 6.41 2.05
N ASP A 433 -25.57 6.67 0.92
CA ASP A 433 -25.39 7.89 0.13
C ASP A 433 -26.15 9.07 0.72
N LYS A 434 -25.47 10.23 0.74
CA LYS A 434 -26.07 11.51 1.03
C LYS A 434 -25.54 12.57 0.08
N LYS A 435 -26.39 13.05 -0.82
CA LYS A 435 -26.09 14.24 -1.63
C LYS A 435 -25.99 15.46 -0.70
N ILE A 436 -24.83 16.11 -0.68
CA ILE A 436 -24.57 17.26 0.18
C ILE A 436 -24.55 18.58 -0.59
N ALA A 437 -24.33 18.54 -1.90
CA ALA A 437 -24.42 19.70 -2.77
C ALA A 437 -24.75 19.28 -4.21
N VAL A 438 -25.49 20.14 -4.89
CA VAL A 438 -25.82 20.03 -6.33
C VAL A 438 -25.66 21.42 -6.95
N ALA A 439 -24.97 21.50 -8.08
CA ALA A 439 -24.82 22.71 -8.86
C ALA A 439 -25.21 22.48 -10.32
N ASP A 440 -26.07 23.36 -10.86
CA ASP A 440 -26.34 23.40 -12.29
C ASP A 440 -25.11 23.98 -13.00
N ILE A 441 -24.36 23.15 -13.69
CA ILE A 441 -23.09 23.56 -14.30
C ILE A 441 -23.24 24.18 -15.69
N MET A 442 -24.41 24.07 -16.31
CA MET A 442 -24.68 24.73 -17.59
C MET A 442 -24.68 26.26 -17.48
N GLU A 443 -24.96 26.80 -16.30
CA GLU A 443 -24.83 28.24 -16.02
C GLU A 443 -23.41 28.78 -16.15
N TYR A 444 -22.39 27.87 -16.14
CA TYR A 444 -20.96 28.21 -16.18
C TYR A 444 -20.30 27.96 -17.53
N SER A 445 -20.96 27.24 -18.46
CA SER A 445 -20.43 26.90 -19.79
C SER A 445 -21.27 27.56 -20.87
N ILE A 446 -20.82 28.68 -21.37
CA ILE A 446 -21.63 29.54 -22.23
C ILE A 446 -21.52 29.22 -23.73
N THR A 447 -20.47 28.50 -24.20
CA THR A 447 -20.17 28.44 -25.65
C THR A 447 -19.82 27.05 -26.21
N GLU A 448 -19.45 26.06 -25.41
CA GLU A 448 -19.00 24.75 -25.89
C GLU A 448 -20.07 23.66 -25.67
N LYS A 449 -20.32 22.83 -26.72
CA LYS A 449 -21.23 21.67 -26.59
C LYS A 449 -20.69 20.57 -25.67
N ASN A 450 -19.37 20.49 -25.50
CA ASN A 450 -18.69 19.53 -24.61
C ASN A 450 -17.51 20.20 -23.94
N PRO A 451 -17.75 20.98 -22.87
CA PRO A 451 -16.70 21.73 -22.20
C PRO A 451 -15.73 20.82 -21.44
N LEU A 452 -14.49 21.29 -21.30
CA LEU A 452 -13.50 20.68 -20.43
C LEU A 452 -13.73 21.20 -19.00
N TRP A 453 -14.24 20.34 -18.13
CA TRP A 453 -14.50 20.65 -16.73
C TRP A 453 -13.27 20.42 -15.88
N ASN A 454 -12.87 21.41 -15.10
CA ASN A 454 -11.86 21.27 -14.07
C ASN A 454 -12.52 20.96 -12.73
N ILE A 455 -12.23 19.80 -12.15
CA ILE A 455 -12.68 19.41 -10.83
C ILE A 455 -11.50 19.53 -9.88
N CYS A 456 -11.71 20.16 -8.72
CA CYS A 456 -10.68 20.37 -7.70
C CYS A 456 -11.25 20.02 -6.33
N MET A 457 -10.52 19.16 -5.61
CA MET A 457 -10.75 18.86 -4.20
C MET A 457 -9.56 19.39 -3.40
N ILE A 458 -9.83 20.28 -2.44
CA ILE A 458 -8.82 20.85 -1.53
C ILE A 458 -9.10 20.29 -0.15
N CYS A 459 -8.14 19.57 0.36
CA CYS A 459 -8.19 18.95 1.69
C CYS A 459 -7.24 19.69 2.63
N LYS A 460 -7.73 20.00 3.79
CA LYS A 460 -6.94 20.62 4.86
C LYS A 460 -7.27 19.94 6.18
N GLU A 461 -6.27 19.27 6.74
CA GLU A 461 -6.43 18.42 7.91
C GLU A 461 -7.54 17.38 7.68
N GLN A 462 -8.70 17.53 8.33
CA GLN A 462 -9.84 16.60 8.27
C GLN A 462 -11.08 17.24 7.60
N GLU A 463 -10.88 18.26 6.78
CA GLU A 463 -11.95 18.89 6.02
C GLU A 463 -11.61 18.99 4.54
N ALA A 464 -12.62 18.87 3.68
CA ALA A 464 -12.50 19.09 2.25
C ALA A 464 -13.41 20.20 1.75
N SER A 465 -13.00 20.83 0.66
CA SER A 465 -13.82 21.68 -0.18
C SER A 465 -13.72 21.25 -1.64
N ILE A 466 -14.85 21.35 -2.36
CA ILE A 466 -14.99 20.87 -3.73
C ILE A 466 -15.33 22.04 -4.65
N TRP A 467 -14.64 22.09 -5.79
CA TRP A 467 -14.77 23.11 -6.79
C TRP A 467 -14.98 22.47 -8.16
N ILE A 468 -15.77 23.13 -9.01
CA ILE A 468 -15.90 22.82 -10.43
C ILE A 468 -15.82 24.09 -11.25
N GLY A 469 -15.38 23.99 -12.49
CA GLY A 469 -15.38 25.11 -13.42
C GLY A 469 -14.73 24.78 -14.75
N THR A 470 -14.56 25.82 -15.55
CA THR A 470 -13.80 25.79 -16.82
C THR A 470 -12.45 26.50 -16.63
N ALA A 471 -11.69 26.66 -17.70
CA ALA A 471 -10.45 27.47 -17.66
C ALA A 471 -10.70 28.93 -17.24
N GLU A 472 -11.89 29.47 -17.51
CA GLU A 472 -12.23 30.87 -17.30
C GLU A 472 -12.81 31.15 -15.90
N LYS A 473 -13.59 30.20 -15.35
CA LYS A 473 -14.32 30.40 -14.10
C LYS A 473 -14.43 29.10 -13.31
N SER A 474 -14.13 29.15 -12.01
CA SER A 474 -14.41 28.05 -11.09
C SER A 474 -15.30 28.51 -9.94
N VAL A 475 -16.09 27.57 -9.43
CA VAL A 475 -17.08 27.79 -8.37
C VAL A 475 -16.88 26.76 -7.27
N LYS A 476 -16.94 27.21 -6.02
CA LYS A 476 -17.00 26.32 -4.86
C LYS A 476 -18.41 25.76 -4.74
N VAL A 477 -18.54 24.44 -4.82
CA VAL A 477 -19.83 23.74 -4.72
C VAL A 477 -20.11 23.26 -3.32
N ALA A 478 -19.07 22.80 -2.63
CA ALA A 478 -19.18 22.34 -1.23
C ALA A 478 -17.94 22.73 -0.43
N GLU A 479 -18.12 22.93 0.88
CA GLU A 479 -17.03 23.21 1.81
C GLU A 479 -17.31 22.60 3.18
N LYS A 480 -16.25 22.51 4.02
CA LYS A 480 -16.33 21.93 5.38
C LYS A 480 -16.89 20.50 5.39
N ILE A 481 -16.55 19.72 4.36
CA ILE A 481 -16.89 18.31 4.30
C ILE A 481 -15.96 17.58 5.26
N SER A 482 -16.52 16.92 6.29
CA SER A 482 -15.71 16.12 7.21
C SER A 482 -15.09 14.93 6.51
N LEU A 483 -13.77 14.74 6.68
CA LEU A 483 -13.01 13.57 6.21
C LEU A 483 -12.87 12.48 7.29
N LEU A 484 -13.36 12.71 8.50
CA LEU A 484 -13.32 11.71 9.60
C LEU A 484 -13.89 10.35 9.21
N PRO A 485 -15.04 10.25 8.49
CA PRO A 485 -15.59 8.95 8.10
C PRO A 485 -14.67 8.10 7.18
N TYR A 486 -13.64 8.73 6.59
CA TYR A 486 -12.71 8.11 5.67
C TYR A 486 -11.34 7.81 6.31
N THR A 487 -11.29 7.72 7.63
CA THR A 487 -10.09 7.35 8.39
C THR A 487 -10.15 5.89 8.83
N THR A 488 -9.00 5.29 9.09
CA THR A 488 -8.91 3.90 9.55
C THR A 488 -9.68 3.67 10.85
N GLU A 489 -9.70 4.65 11.76
CA GLU A 489 -10.38 4.56 13.05
C GLU A 489 -11.91 4.52 12.93
N GLU A 490 -12.49 5.15 11.89
CA GLU A 490 -13.93 5.19 11.65
C GLU A 490 -14.41 4.16 10.61
N ALA A 491 -13.64 3.96 9.54
CA ALA A 491 -13.97 3.06 8.44
C ALA A 491 -13.46 1.62 8.65
N GLY A 492 -12.47 1.44 9.53
CA GLY A 492 -11.80 0.16 9.74
C GLY A 492 -10.86 -0.23 8.62
N GLY A 493 -10.40 -1.47 8.65
CA GLY A 493 -9.55 -2.06 7.61
C GLY A 493 -8.07 -1.72 7.75
N PHE A 494 -7.30 -2.04 6.70
CA PHE A 494 -5.84 -1.96 6.69
C PHE A 494 -5.27 -0.98 5.68
N VAL A 495 -6.15 -0.30 4.89
CA VAL A 495 -5.75 0.58 3.80
C VAL A 495 -5.83 2.06 4.20
N GLY A 496 -5.14 2.91 3.44
CA GLY A 496 -5.30 4.36 3.47
C GLY A 496 -6.14 4.85 2.29
N CYS A 497 -6.51 6.13 2.30
CA CYS A 497 -7.27 6.73 1.22
C CYS A 497 -6.48 6.79 -0.10
N THR A 498 -7.20 6.57 -1.18
CA THR A 498 -6.79 6.92 -2.53
C THR A 498 -7.72 8.00 -3.08
N VAL A 499 -7.23 8.79 -4.03
CA VAL A 499 -8.02 9.80 -4.70
C VAL A 499 -7.80 9.71 -6.20
N GLY A 500 -8.89 9.64 -6.98
CA GLY A 500 -8.76 9.35 -8.39
C GLY A 500 -9.95 9.69 -9.25
N MET A 501 -9.77 9.42 -10.54
CA MET A 501 -10.75 9.58 -11.60
C MET A 501 -11.68 8.37 -11.61
N TYR A 502 -12.94 8.61 -11.88
CA TYR A 502 -13.99 7.60 -11.80
C TYR A 502 -15.06 7.85 -12.87
N ALA A 503 -15.61 6.77 -13.39
CA ALA A 503 -16.79 6.78 -14.26
C ALA A 503 -17.67 5.55 -14.02
N SER A 504 -18.99 5.71 -14.07
CA SER A 504 -19.93 4.58 -13.91
C SER A 504 -21.27 4.88 -14.60
N SER A 505 -21.97 3.83 -14.98
CA SER A 505 -23.37 3.86 -15.39
C SER A 505 -24.34 3.35 -14.31
N ASN A 506 -23.83 3.21 -13.06
CA ASN A 506 -24.63 2.90 -11.87
C ASN A 506 -25.62 1.74 -12.09
N GLY A 507 -25.10 0.58 -12.51
CA GLY A 507 -25.85 -0.65 -12.73
C GLY A 507 -26.52 -0.77 -14.11
N SER A 508 -26.48 0.27 -14.94
CA SER A 508 -27.08 0.27 -16.29
C SER A 508 -26.06 -0.17 -17.35
N ASN A 509 -26.57 -0.61 -18.52
CA ASN A 509 -25.70 -0.78 -19.69
C ASN A 509 -25.41 0.59 -20.30
N SER A 510 -24.16 0.86 -20.60
CA SER A 510 -23.74 2.07 -21.28
C SER A 510 -22.48 1.81 -22.12
N ASP A 511 -22.40 2.46 -23.28
CA ASP A 511 -21.20 2.52 -24.13
C ASP A 511 -20.55 3.91 -24.03
N ASN A 512 -20.98 4.75 -23.08
CA ASN A 512 -20.46 6.09 -22.88
C ASN A 512 -19.10 6.06 -22.15
N TYR A 513 -18.40 7.19 -22.18
CA TYR A 513 -17.07 7.34 -21.58
C TYR A 513 -16.81 8.77 -21.12
N ALA A 514 -15.89 8.92 -20.17
CA ALA A 514 -15.31 10.18 -19.74
C ALA A 514 -13.85 10.27 -20.16
N GLU A 515 -13.38 11.44 -20.60
CA GLU A 515 -12.00 11.69 -21.01
C GLU A 515 -11.32 12.64 -20.04
N PHE A 516 -10.28 12.14 -19.35
CA PHE A 516 -9.49 12.87 -18.39
C PHE A 516 -8.16 13.30 -19.00
N SER A 517 -7.80 14.59 -18.90
CA SER A 517 -6.57 15.11 -19.47
C SER A 517 -5.34 14.91 -18.58
N TYR A 518 -5.53 14.90 -17.27
CA TYR A 518 -4.48 14.70 -16.28
C TYR A 518 -5.10 14.39 -14.91
N ILE A 519 -4.28 13.91 -14.00
CA ILE A 519 -4.51 13.99 -12.56
C ILE A 519 -3.29 14.61 -11.89
N MET A 520 -3.54 15.53 -10.97
CA MET A 520 -2.51 16.22 -10.19
C MET A 520 -2.87 16.16 -8.71
N LEU A 521 -1.93 15.69 -7.91
CA LEU A 521 -2.00 15.73 -6.45
C LEU A 521 -0.82 16.58 -5.98
N THR A 522 -1.07 17.66 -5.25
CA THR A 522 -0.05 18.56 -4.71
C THR A 522 -0.26 18.73 -3.22
N ARG A 523 0.84 18.83 -2.48
CA ARG A 523 0.88 19.03 -1.04
C ARG A 523 1.26 20.47 -0.71
#